data_51a5f802c2c75416f35415b3b4fcf02c
#
_entry.id   51a5f802c2c75416f35415b3b4fcf02c
#
_cell.length_a   1.000
_cell.length_b   1.000
_cell.length_c   1.000
_cell.angle_alpha   90.00
_cell.angle_beta   90.00
_cell.angle_gamma   90.00
#
_symmetry.space_group_name_H-M   'P 1'
#
loop_
_entity.id
_entity.type
_entity.pdbx_description
1 polymer ?
#
loop_
_entity_poly.entity_id
_entity_poly.type
_entity_poly.pdbx_seq_one_letter_code
_entity_poly.pdbx_strand_id
1 'polypeptide(L)'
;DACGGRPDKDVLMSIPRWGDGMFKQVKRLRLIAMQADDGASEDGESGNILVMFACSLFVLIFFIGLAVDVSMVLWQKGQLVNDAQLIKDNRFVYQDAVRYADDPGEKFGEKALQTLKSNNYSGSGKIYFREYEPRNVRERKVKIRVELNKEADTYFFQVFGVKHIPISTSIDFEDTYGDYRKKSSDPVKEVNRVWHPQKPVSEYNGTYEFTSTSVTPSRTGGLPSDF
;
A
#
# COMPACT_ATOMS: atom_id res chain seq x y z
N ASP A 1 -39.30 21.73 6.83
CA ASP A 1 -38.93 21.90 5.42
C ASP A 1 -37.74 20.99 5.11
N ALA A 2 -38.07 20.01 4.27
CA ALA A 2 -37.17 18.93 3.85
C ALA A 2 -36.13 19.42 2.84
N CYS A 3 -34.88 18.97 2.98
CA CYS A 3 -33.95 18.87 1.88
C CYS A 3 -33.25 17.51 1.90
N GLY A 4 -33.89 16.58 1.18
CA GLY A 4 -33.28 15.32 0.85
C GLY A 4 -32.25 15.49 -0.28
N GLY A 5 -30.96 15.36 0.04
CA GLY A 5 -29.89 15.22 -0.94
C GLY A 5 -29.79 13.77 -1.36
N ARG A 6 -30.08 13.47 -2.62
CA ARG A 6 -29.84 12.16 -3.24
C ARG A 6 -28.33 11.93 -3.34
N PRO A 7 -27.84 10.72 -3.02
CA PRO A 7 -26.45 10.38 -3.31
C PRO A 7 -26.27 10.22 -4.82
N ASP A 8 -25.26 10.89 -5.33
CA ASP A 8 -24.80 10.86 -6.72
C ASP A 8 -24.35 9.44 -7.09
N LYS A 9 -24.97 8.86 -8.13
CA LYS A 9 -24.78 7.47 -8.56
C LYS A 9 -23.67 7.27 -9.59
N ASP A 10 -22.78 8.21 -9.78
CA ASP A 10 -21.84 8.21 -10.92
C ASP A 10 -20.38 7.92 -10.58
N VAL A 11 -20.10 7.17 -9.50
CA VAL A 11 -18.78 6.54 -9.34
C VAL A 11 -18.90 5.04 -9.67
N LEU A 12 -19.31 4.75 -10.89
CA LEU A 12 -19.07 3.43 -11.48
C LEU A 12 -17.62 3.34 -11.88
N MET A 13 -16.79 2.77 -10.97
CA MET A 13 -15.47 2.25 -11.29
C MET A 13 -15.54 1.50 -12.62
N SER A 14 -14.80 1.98 -13.61
CA SER A 14 -14.52 1.25 -14.85
C SER A 14 -13.65 0.04 -14.52
N ILE A 15 -14.29 -1.07 -14.18
CA ILE A 15 -13.63 -2.38 -14.09
C ILE A 15 -13.26 -2.76 -15.51
N PRO A 16 -11.98 -2.98 -15.83
CA PRO A 16 -11.57 -3.46 -17.15
C PRO A 16 -12.28 -4.80 -17.40
N ARG A 17 -12.99 -4.89 -18.52
CA ARG A 17 -13.75 -6.05 -18.95
C ARG A 17 -12.79 -7.16 -19.41
N TRP A 18 -12.29 -7.93 -18.48
CA TRP A 18 -11.27 -8.98 -18.67
C TRP A 18 -11.84 -10.29 -19.25
N GLY A 19 -13.13 -10.31 -19.65
CA GLY A 19 -13.85 -11.53 -19.99
C GLY A 19 -13.74 -12.03 -21.44
N ASP A 20 -13.52 -11.16 -22.42
CA ASP A 20 -13.78 -11.52 -23.84
C ASP A 20 -12.67 -12.38 -24.50
N GLY A 21 -11.45 -12.33 -24.01
CA GLY A 21 -10.33 -13.12 -24.53
C GLY A 21 -10.34 -14.57 -24.09
N MET A 22 -10.67 -14.81 -22.83
CA MET A 22 -10.65 -16.12 -22.20
C MET A 22 -11.76 -17.04 -22.71
N PHE A 23 -12.98 -16.49 -22.92
CA PHE A 23 -14.12 -17.27 -23.46
C PHE A 23 -13.91 -17.75 -24.89
N LYS A 24 -13.17 -17.01 -25.73
CA LYS A 24 -12.84 -17.46 -27.10
C LYS A 24 -11.85 -18.64 -27.10
N GLN A 25 -10.92 -18.68 -26.18
CA GLN A 25 -9.97 -19.79 -26.04
C GLN A 25 -10.68 -21.06 -25.54
N VAL A 26 -11.56 -20.94 -24.55
CA VAL A 26 -12.31 -22.08 -23.99
C VAL A 26 -13.26 -22.66 -25.05
N LYS A 27 -13.89 -21.84 -25.91
CA LYS A 27 -14.73 -22.34 -27.02
C LYS A 27 -13.90 -23.12 -28.07
N ARG A 28 -12.66 -22.69 -28.37
CA ARG A 28 -11.79 -23.44 -29.29
C ARG A 28 -11.34 -24.78 -28.72
N LEU A 29 -11.02 -24.84 -27.42
CA LEU A 29 -10.70 -26.11 -26.75
C LEU A 29 -11.87 -27.07 -26.71
N ARG A 30 -13.11 -26.58 -26.56
CA ARG A 30 -14.32 -27.41 -26.58
C ARG A 30 -14.62 -27.96 -27.98
N LEU A 31 -14.31 -27.22 -29.04
CA LEU A 31 -14.47 -27.67 -30.43
C LEU A 31 -13.44 -28.76 -30.78
N ILE A 32 -12.19 -28.65 -30.29
CA ILE A 32 -11.15 -29.66 -30.48
C ILE A 32 -11.49 -30.95 -29.75
N ALA A 33 -12.05 -30.85 -28.53
CA ALA A 33 -12.48 -32.00 -27.74
C ALA A 33 -13.70 -32.73 -28.34
N MET A 34 -14.61 -32.03 -29.04
CA MET A 34 -15.75 -32.64 -29.71
C MET A 34 -15.39 -33.29 -31.07
N GLN A 35 -14.33 -32.88 -31.71
CA GLN A 35 -13.88 -33.43 -33.01
C GLN A 35 -13.07 -34.72 -32.88
N ALA A 36 -12.67 -35.09 -31.65
CA ALA A 36 -11.91 -36.31 -31.39
C ALA A 36 -12.79 -37.56 -31.20
N ASP A 37 -14.13 -37.43 -31.20
CA ASP A 37 -15.04 -38.53 -30.84
C ASP A 37 -15.63 -39.35 -31.99
N ASP A 38 -15.28 -39.02 -33.25
CA ASP A 38 -15.87 -39.70 -34.43
C ASP A 38 -14.96 -40.75 -35.08
N GLY A 39 -14.06 -41.38 -34.34
CA GLY A 39 -13.15 -42.37 -34.94
C GLY A 39 -12.61 -43.47 -34.03
N ALA A 40 -13.26 -43.82 -32.94
CA ALA A 40 -12.77 -44.85 -32.03
C ALA A 40 -13.19 -46.25 -32.41
N SER A 41 -12.31 -46.97 -33.11
CA SER A 41 -12.28 -48.43 -33.17
C SER A 41 -12.00 -48.99 -31.76
N GLU A 42 -12.56 -50.16 -31.41
CA GLU A 42 -12.64 -50.82 -30.10
C GLU A 42 -11.28 -51.06 -29.35
N ASP A 43 -10.13 -50.74 -29.95
CA ASP A 43 -8.82 -50.81 -29.32
C ASP A 43 -8.41 -49.50 -28.60
N GLY A 44 -9.28 -48.48 -28.55
CA GLY A 44 -8.96 -47.11 -28.10
C GLY A 44 -9.16 -46.80 -26.60
N GLU A 45 -9.76 -47.70 -25.80
CA GLU A 45 -10.12 -47.39 -24.42
C GLU A 45 -8.93 -47.08 -23.49
N SER A 46 -7.82 -47.78 -23.68
CA SER A 46 -6.60 -47.59 -22.87
C SER A 46 -5.93 -46.22 -23.14
N GLY A 47 -6.02 -45.68 -24.38
CA GLY A 47 -5.45 -44.39 -24.73
C GLY A 47 -6.24 -43.20 -24.16
N ASN A 48 -7.55 -43.33 -24.07
CA ASN A 48 -8.45 -42.29 -23.59
C ASN A 48 -8.25 -42.00 -22.09
N ILE A 49 -8.03 -43.03 -21.27
CA ILE A 49 -7.75 -42.91 -19.82
C ILE A 49 -6.44 -42.14 -19.59
N LEU A 50 -5.41 -42.41 -20.35
CA LEU A 50 -4.09 -41.77 -20.23
C LEU A 50 -4.19 -40.26 -20.58
N VAL A 51 -4.91 -39.92 -21.65
CA VAL A 51 -5.16 -38.52 -22.03
C VAL A 51 -5.98 -37.79 -20.96
N MET A 52 -7.06 -38.42 -20.45
CA MET A 52 -7.84 -37.83 -19.36
C MET A 52 -7.01 -37.59 -18.10
N PHE A 53 -6.15 -38.54 -17.74
CA PHE A 53 -5.24 -38.41 -16.61
C PHE A 53 -4.24 -37.28 -16.82
N ALA A 54 -3.62 -37.18 -18.00
CA ALA A 54 -2.70 -36.10 -18.36
C ALA A 54 -3.38 -34.73 -18.31
N CYS A 55 -4.61 -34.60 -18.82
CA CYS A 55 -5.39 -33.37 -18.73
C CYS A 55 -5.71 -32.98 -17.28
N SER A 56 -6.12 -33.94 -16.45
CA SER A 56 -6.42 -33.69 -15.04
C SER A 56 -5.19 -33.27 -14.26
N LEU A 57 -4.04 -33.85 -14.53
CA LEU A 57 -2.77 -33.51 -13.92
C LEU A 57 -2.33 -32.10 -14.33
N PHE A 58 -2.51 -31.72 -15.60
CA PHE A 58 -2.23 -30.37 -16.07
C PHE A 58 -3.10 -29.32 -15.35
N VAL A 59 -4.41 -29.59 -15.20
CA VAL A 59 -5.33 -28.71 -14.46
C VAL A 59 -4.91 -28.59 -13.01
N LEU A 60 -4.49 -29.70 -12.38
CA LEU A 60 -4.02 -29.68 -10.99
C LEU A 60 -2.76 -28.83 -10.83
N ILE A 61 -1.77 -28.99 -11.72
CA ILE A 61 -0.54 -28.16 -11.71
C ILE A 61 -0.89 -26.67 -11.89
N PHE A 62 -1.85 -26.38 -12.78
CA PHE A 62 -2.32 -25.02 -12.99
C PHE A 62 -2.87 -24.39 -11.70
N PHE A 63 -3.73 -25.09 -10.97
CA PHE A 63 -4.28 -24.58 -9.70
C PHE A 63 -3.22 -24.43 -8.61
N ILE A 64 -2.25 -25.36 -8.54
CA ILE A 64 -1.14 -25.24 -7.59
C ILE A 64 -0.31 -23.98 -7.90
N GLY A 65 0.04 -23.73 -9.16
CA GLY A 65 0.79 -22.55 -9.57
C GLY A 65 0.07 -21.24 -9.22
N LEU A 66 -1.25 -21.20 -9.46
CA LEU A 66 -2.08 -20.05 -9.11
C LEU A 66 -2.14 -19.83 -7.59
N ALA A 67 -2.25 -20.91 -6.81
CA ALA A 67 -2.26 -20.83 -5.34
C ALA A 67 -0.93 -20.29 -4.79
N VAL A 68 0.20 -20.67 -5.41
CA VAL A 68 1.53 -20.17 -5.03
C VAL A 68 1.62 -18.66 -5.26
N ASP A 69 1.21 -18.16 -6.43
CA ASP A 69 1.27 -16.72 -6.72
C ASP A 69 0.39 -15.90 -5.77
N VAL A 70 -0.85 -16.35 -5.53
CA VAL A 70 -1.74 -15.69 -4.56
C VAL A 70 -1.11 -15.64 -3.18
N SER A 71 -0.51 -16.73 -2.72
CA SER A 71 0.18 -16.80 -1.43
C SER A 71 1.35 -15.82 -1.34
N MET A 72 2.14 -15.71 -2.42
CA MET A 72 3.27 -14.77 -2.51
C MET A 72 2.81 -13.31 -2.46
N VAL A 73 1.74 -12.95 -3.18
CA VAL A 73 1.18 -11.60 -3.15
C VAL A 73 0.65 -11.25 -1.75
N LEU A 74 -0.06 -12.18 -1.10
CA LEU A 74 -0.55 -11.99 0.26
C LEU A 74 0.59 -11.82 1.28
N TRP A 75 1.66 -12.61 1.14
CA TRP A 75 2.85 -12.49 1.98
C TRP A 75 3.54 -11.13 1.81
N GLN A 76 3.74 -10.67 0.57
CA GLN A 76 4.32 -9.36 0.28
C GLN A 76 3.42 -8.22 0.80
N LYS A 77 2.09 -8.37 0.71
CA LYS A 77 1.16 -7.42 1.32
C LYS A 77 1.29 -7.39 2.84
N GLY A 78 1.47 -8.53 3.48
CA GLY A 78 1.73 -8.62 4.92
C GLY A 78 3.01 -7.88 5.33
N GLN A 79 4.09 -8.02 4.56
CA GLN A 79 5.32 -7.25 4.77
C GLN A 79 5.07 -5.74 4.64
N LEU A 80 4.33 -5.31 3.62
CA LEU A 80 4.01 -3.90 3.41
C LEU A 80 3.23 -3.30 4.59
N VAL A 81 2.29 -4.06 5.16
CA VAL A 81 1.55 -3.67 6.37
C VAL A 81 2.50 -3.55 7.57
N ASN A 82 3.43 -4.49 7.73
CA ASN A 82 4.43 -4.45 8.80
C ASN A 82 5.35 -3.21 8.67
N ASP A 83 5.77 -2.87 7.45
CA ASP A 83 6.58 -1.67 7.18
C ASP A 83 5.83 -0.39 7.57
N ALA A 84 4.53 -0.30 7.25
CA ALA A 84 3.69 0.82 7.66
C ALA A 84 3.53 0.90 9.20
N GLN A 85 3.34 -0.24 9.86
CA GLN A 85 3.24 -0.30 11.33
C GLN A 85 4.57 0.07 12.00
N LEU A 86 5.70 -0.34 11.41
CA LEU A 86 7.01 0.03 11.92
C LEU A 86 7.22 1.55 11.92
N ILE A 87 6.77 2.27 10.89
CA ILE A 87 6.80 3.74 10.86
C ILE A 87 5.98 4.30 12.01
N LYS A 88 4.76 3.77 12.21
CA LYS A 88 3.88 4.18 13.30
C LYS A 88 4.51 3.95 14.67
N ASP A 89 5.17 2.81 14.88
CA ASP A 89 5.77 2.46 16.17
C ASP A 89 7.03 3.29 16.45
N ASN A 90 7.81 3.60 15.40
CA ASN A 90 8.99 4.46 15.49
C ASN A 90 8.66 5.96 15.62
N ARG A 91 7.39 6.37 15.58
CA ARG A 91 7.00 7.78 15.69
C ARG A 91 7.57 8.47 16.94
N PHE A 92 7.67 7.74 18.05
CA PHE A 92 8.25 8.26 19.29
C PHE A 92 9.75 8.56 19.16
N VAL A 93 10.48 7.77 18.39
CA VAL A 93 11.91 8.00 18.10
C VAL A 93 12.08 9.23 17.20
N TYR A 94 11.13 9.50 16.31
CA TYR A 94 11.17 10.66 15.42
C TYR A 94 10.78 11.96 16.11
N GLN A 95 10.09 11.88 17.23
CA GLN A 95 9.44 13.01 17.90
C GLN A 95 10.35 14.22 18.08
N ASP A 96 11.56 14.04 18.63
CA ASP A 96 12.48 15.15 18.86
C ASP A 96 12.95 15.79 17.55
N ALA A 97 13.24 14.97 16.52
CA ALA A 97 13.68 15.47 15.22
C ALA A 97 12.57 16.25 14.50
N VAL A 98 11.33 15.74 14.54
CA VAL A 98 10.16 16.36 13.89
C VAL A 98 9.76 17.65 14.62
N ARG A 99 9.79 17.64 15.95
CA ARG A 99 9.37 18.77 16.78
C ARG A 99 10.19 20.03 16.54
N TYR A 100 11.48 19.89 16.30
CA TYR A 100 12.39 21.03 16.14
C TYR A 100 12.79 21.32 14.69
N ALA A 101 12.14 20.68 13.72
CA ALA A 101 12.38 20.91 12.31
C ALA A 101 11.65 22.15 11.81
N ASP A 102 12.22 22.83 10.82
CA ASP A 102 11.56 23.94 10.10
C ASP A 102 10.37 23.45 9.26
N ASP A 103 10.45 22.24 8.72
CA ASP A 103 9.36 21.52 8.08
C ASP A 103 9.18 20.17 8.78
N PRO A 104 8.20 20.06 9.71
CA PRO A 104 7.95 18.82 10.44
C PRO A 104 7.46 17.67 9.56
N GLY A 105 6.71 17.98 8.51
CA GLY A 105 6.18 16.97 7.58
C GLY A 105 7.29 16.35 6.73
N GLU A 106 8.17 17.17 6.17
CA GLU A 106 9.35 16.71 5.44
C GLU A 106 10.26 15.89 6.34
N LYS A 107 10.50 16.38 7.57
CA LYS A 107 11.39 15.70 8.53
C LYS A 107 10.84 14.36 8.99
N PHE A 108 9.53 14.27 9.21
CA PHE A 108 8.88 13.00 9.48
C PHE A 108 9.04 12.04 8.29
N GLY A 109 8.81 12.52 7.09
CA GLY A 109 8.98 11.73 5.87
C GLY A 109 10.41 11.25 5.65
N GLU A 110 11.42 12.10 5.94
CA GLU A 110 12.83 11.70 5.89
C GLU A 110 13.14 10.54 6.86
N LYS A 111 12.64 10.63 8.09
CA LYS A 111 12.83 9.59 9.10
C LYS A 111 12.10 8.30 8.76
N ALA A 112 10.87 8.40 8.26
CA ALA A 112 10.11 7.27 7.77
C ALA A 112 10.83 6.57 6.60
N LEU A 113 11.31 7.35 5.62
CA LEU A 113 12.07 6.83 4.49
C LEU A 113 13.39 6.15 4.94
N GLN A 114 14.08 6.72 5.91
CA GLN A 114 15.29 6.12 6.48
C GLN A 114 14.99 4.75 7.10
N THR A 115 13.87 4.63 7.84
CA THR A 115 13.42 3.37 8.43
C THR A 115 13.04 2.35 7.37
N LEU A 116 12.31 2.77 6.33
CA LEU A 116 11.95 1.90 5.21
C LEU A 116 13.18 1.39 4.46
N LYS A 117 14.18 2.24 4.23
CA LYS A 117 15.44 1.84 3.57
C LYS A 117 16.21 0.81 4.39
N SER A 118 16.25 0.96 5.70
CA SER A 118 16.91 -0.04 6.57
C SER A 118 16.21 -1.40 6.56
N ASN A 119 14.94 -1.44 6.16
CA ASN A 119 14.16 -2.67 5.96
C ASN A 119 14.12 -3.16 4.51
N ASN A 120 14.98 -2.63 3.63
CA ASN A 120 15.02 -2.99 2.21
C ASN A 120 13.67 -2.77 1.49
N TYR A 121 12.91 -1.76 1.88
CA TYR A 121 11.70 -1.39 1.18
C TYR A 121 12.01 -0.93 -0.25
N SER A 122 11.28 -1.50 -1.22
CA SER A 122 11.40 -1.18 -2.64
C SER A 122 10.04 -0.77 -3.19
N GLY A 123 9.69 0.50 -3.07
CA GLY A 123 8.39 0.99 -3.52
C GLY A 123 8.31 2.50 -3.47
N SER A 124 7.10 3.01 -3.52
CA SER A 124 6.77 4.43 -3.37
C SER A 124 5.81 4.63 -2.21
N GLY A 125 5.75 5.83 -1.68
CA GLY A 125 4.80 6.13 -0.61
C GLY A 125 4.44 7.60 -0.58
N LYS A 126 3.35 7.86 0.16
CA LYS A 126 2.85 9.19 0.45
C LYS A 126 2.65 9.33 1.94
N ILE A 127 3.01 10.48 2.47
CA ILE A 127 2.78 10.84 3.85
C ILE A 127 1.93 12.10 3.85
N TYR A 128 0.77 12.02 4.48
CA TYR A 128 -0.09 13.18 4.74
C TYR A 128 0.19 13.62 6.16
N PHE A 129 0.66 14.85 6.30
CA PHE A 129 1.01 15.41 7.59
C PHE A 129 0.11 16.61 7.90
N ARG A 130 -0.58 16.58 9.02
CA ARG A 130 -1.46 17.65 9.49
C ARG A 130 -1.17 17.95 10.95
N GLU A 131 -0.77 19.17 11.24
CA GLU A 131 -0.73 19.71 12.59
C GLU A 131 -1.99 20.54 12.85
N TYR A 132 -2.59 20.37 14.01
CA TYR A 132 -3.80 21.10 14.39
C TYR A 132 -3.48 22.44 15.06
N GLU A 133 -4.33 23.43 14.80
CA GLU A 133 -4.36 24.69 15.53
C GLU A 133 -5.49 24.72 16.58
N PRO A 134 -5.36 25.47 17.69
CA PRO A 134 -4.21 26.30 18.05
C PRO A 134 -3.05 25.46 18.57
N ARG A 135 -1.84 25.88 18.20
CA ARG A 135 -0.60 25.27 18.71
C ARG A 135 -0.42 25.68 20.18
N ASN A 136 -0.33 24.70 21.06
CA ASN A 136 0.08 24.94 22.42
C ASN A 136 1.61 24.97 22.52
N VAL A 137 2.17 25.89 23.31
CA VAL A 137 3.63 25.98 23.53
C VAL A 137 4.21 24.67 24.09
N ARG A 138 3.40 23.87 24.78
CA ARG A 138 3.83 22.61 25.42
C ARG A 138 3.49 21.37 24.62
N GLU A 139 2.44 21.42 23.83
CA GLU A 139 1.91 20.26 23.12
C GLU A 139 1.56 20.62 21.67
N ARG A 140 1.90 19.74 20.77
CA ARG A 140 1.55 19.83 19.35
C ARG A 140 0.80 18.55 18.98
N LYS A 141 -0.41 18.68 18.49
CA LYS A 141 -1.21 17.55 18.02
C LYS A 141 -1.04 17.43 16.52
N VAL A 142 -0.66 16.25 16.10
CA VAL A 142 -0.47 15.95 14.69
C VAL A 142 -1.28 14.72 14.30
N LYS A 143 -1.79 14.72 13.08
CA LYS A 143 -2.38 13.55 12.43
C LYS A 143 -1.52 13.20 11.23
N ILE A 144 -1.22 11.93 11.10
CA ILE A 144 -0.35 11.43 10.04
C ILE A 144 -1.03 10.23 9.40
N ARG A 145 -1.07 10.21 8.07
CA ARG A 145 -1.43 9.05 7.27
C ARG A 145 -0.22 8.66 6.45
N VAL A 146 0.14 7.40 6.48
CA VAL A 146 1.20 6.83 5.65
C VAL A 146 0.58 5.86 4.67
N GLU A 147 0.78 6.11 3.40
CA GLU A 147 0.40 5.20 2.32
C GLU A 147 1.66 4.64 1.68
N LEU A 148 1.74 3.33 1.59
CA LEU A 148 2.83 2.63 0.95
C LEU A 148 2.31 1.84 -0.24
N ASN A 149 3.05 1.90 -1.35
CA ASN A 149 2.72 1.21 -2.59
C ASN A 149 3.93 0.43 -3.07
N LYS A 150 3.72 -0.82 -3.42
CA LYS A 150 4.75 -1.71 -3.94
C LYS A 150 4.15 -2.57 -5.06
N GLU A 151 4.99 -3.00 -5.98
CA GLU A 151 4.63 -4.01 -6.96
C GLU A 151 5.04 -5.39 -6.43
N ALA A 152 4.10 -6.32 -6.39
CA ALA A 152 4.35 -7.70 -6.03
C ALA A 152 4.65 -8.53 -7.28
N ASP A 153 5.77 -9.22 -7.28
CA ASP A 153 6.16 -10.09 -8.38
C ASP A 153 5.31 -11.36 -8.39
N THR A 154 4.96 -11.81 -9.61
CA THR A 154 4.25 -13.07 -9.83
C THR A 154 5.13 -14.00 -10.64
N TYR A 155 5.01 -15.31 -10.42
CA TYR A 155 5.76 -16.33 -11.13
C TYR A 155 4.89 -17.04 -12.16
N PHE A 156 3.77 -17.55 -11.74
CA PHE A 156 2.87 -18.31 -12.60
C PHE A 156 2.01 -17.41 -13.47
N PHE A 157 1.47 -16.30 -12.93
CA PHE A 157 0.73 -15.32 -13.72
C PHE A 157 1.56 -14.67 -14.82
N GLN A 158 2.89 -14.66 -14.68
CA GLN A 158 3.80 -14.17 -15.72
C GLN A 158 3.64 -14.93 -17.04
N VAL A 159 3.29 -16.22 -17.02
CA VAL A 159 2.99 -17.02 -18.21
C VAL A 159 1.80 -16.45 -18.98
N PHE A 160 0.87 -15.79 -18.27
CA PHE A 160 -0.30 -15.12 -18.84
C PHE A 160 -0.08 -13.63 -19.10
N GLY A 161 1.16 -13.15 -18.96
CA GLY A 161 1.53 -11.76 -19.22
C GLY A 161 1.40 -10.82 -18.03
N VAL A 162 0.97 -11.30 -16.86
CA VAL A 162 0.88 -10.50 -15.62
C VAL A 162 2.16 -10.71 -14.82
N LYS A 163 3.07 -9.75 -14.87
CA LYS A 163 4.37 -9.84 -14.19
C LYS A 163 4.34 -9.29 -12.77
N HIS A 164 3.57 -8.22 -12.56
CA HIS A 164 3.51 -7.49 -11.30
C HIS A 164 2.07 -7.19 -10.95
N ILE A 165 1.75 -7.27 -9.68
CA ILE A 165 0.43 -6.88 -9.12
C ILE A 165 0.67 -5.73 -8.15
N PRO A 166 0.04 -4.56 -8.35
CA PRO A 166 0.18 -3.45 -7.44
C PRO A 166 -0.50 -3.77 -6.10
N ILE A 167 0.23 -3.60 -5.01
CA ILE A 167 -0.25 -3.73 -3.64
C ILE A 167 -0.06 -2.42 -2.91
N SER A 168 -1.03 -2.06 -2.09
CA SER A 168 -1.00 -0.84 -1.29
C SER A 168 -1.49 -1.09 0.12
N THR A 169 -1.04 -0.25 1.04
CA THR A 169 -1.53 -0.19 2.41
C THR A 169 -1.53 1.25 2.89
N SER A 170 -2.45 1.57 3.79
CA SER A 170 -2.49 2.86 4.47
C SER A 170 -2.67 2.67 5.96
N ILE A 171 -2.06 3.54 6.75
CA ILE A 171 -2.21 3.57 8.20
C ILE A 171 -2.35 5.01 8.68
N ASP A 172 -3.38 5.25 9.49
CA ASP A 172 -3.63 6.54 10.10
C ASP A 172 -3.26 6.48 11.58
N PHE A 173 -2.67 7.54 12.09
CA PHE A 173 -2.43 7.70 13.51
C PHE A 173 -2.36 9.17 13.90
N GLU A 174 -2.69 9.42 15.14
CA GLU A 174 -2.54 10.72 15.78
C GLU A 174 -1.43 10.63 16.82
N ASP A 175 -0.71 11.72 16.98
CA ASP A 175 0.34 11.82 17.98
C ASP A 175 0.32 13.19 18.65
N THR A 176 0.86 13.23 19.86
CA THR A 176 0.99 14.46 20.62
C THR A 176 2.45 14.63 21.01
N TYR A 177 3.11 15.58 20.36
CA TYR A 177 4.49 15.93 20.67
C TYR A 177 4.51 16.88 21.87
N GLY A 178 4.73 16.32 23.06
CA GLY A 178 4.76 17.05 24.32
C GLY A 178 6.18 17.32 24.85
N ASP A 179 6.32 18.26 25.77
CA ASP A 179 7.55 18.43 26.53
C ASP A 179 7.50 17.58 27.81
N TYR A 180 7.89 16.32 27.70
CA TYR A 180 7.90 15.35 28.80
C TYR A 180 8.97 15.63 29.87
N ARG A 181 9.84 16.64 29.69
CA ARG A 181 10.96 16.91 30.61
C ARG A 181 10.58 17.68 31.85
N LYS A 182 9.35 18.11 32.01
CA LYS A 182 8.92 18.82 33.21
C LYS A 182 8.36 17.85 34.27
N LYS A 183 9.24 17.19 35.01
CA LYS A 183 8.93 16.86 36.40
C LYS A 183 8.90 18.17 37.21
N SER A 184 7.84 18.38 37.95
CA SER A 184 7.50 19.58 38.70
C SER A 184 8.52 19.99 39.79
N SER A 185 9.62 19.28 39.95
CA SER A 185 10.57 19.45 41.05
C SER A 185 11.96 19.92 40.66
N ASP A 186 12.29 20.02 39.37
CA ASP A 186 13.60 20.51 38.95
C ASP A 186 13.52 22.02 38.67
N PRO A 187 14.45 22.84 39.19
CA PRO A 187 14.64 24.20 38.73
C PRO A 187 15.27 24.15 37.33
N VAL A 188 14.41 23.87 36.36
CA VAL A 188 14.81 23.84 34.97
C VAL A 188 15.20 25.26 34.61
N LYS A 189 16.51 25.49 34.37
CA LYS A 189 16.95 26.57 33.51
C LYS A 189 16.04 26.55 32.31
N GLU A 190 15.20 27.56 32.13
CA GLU A 190 14.44 27.77 30.90
C GLU A 190 15.45 27.84 29.78
N VAL A 191 15.72 26.70 29.18
CA VAL A 191 16.34 26.69 27.87
C VAL A 191 15.28 27.33 26.99
N ASN A 192 15.52 28.56 26.57
CA ASN A 192 14.70 29.29 25.59
C ASN A 192 14.75 28.50 24.29
N ARG A 193 14.02 27.39 24.25
CA ARG A 193 13.85 26.59 23.05
C ARG A 193 12.79 27.31 22.24
N VAL A 194 13.27 28.07 21.27
CA VAL A 194 12.43 28.67 20.26
C VAL A 194 11.63 27.54 19.59
N TRP A 195 10.32 27.68 19.60
CA TRP A 195 9.46 26.75 18.91
C TRP A 195 9.75 26.75 17.41
N HIS A 196 10.01 25.59 16.86
CA HIS A 196 10.05 25.34 15.44
C HIS A 196 8.85 24.47 15.04
N PRO A 197 8.27 24.70 13.87
CA PRO A 197 8.58 25.80 12.96
C PRO A 197 7.95 27.11 13.46
N GLN A 198 8.57 28.22 13.15
CA GLN A 198 7.98 29.57 13.35
C GLN A 198 6.91 29.86 12.26
N LYS A 199 6.91 29.04 11.20
CA LYS A 199 6.00 29.14 10.07
C LYS A 199 4.57 28.78 10.44
N PRO A 200 3.56 29.34 9.78
CA PRO A 200 2.18 28.91 9.94
C PRO A 200 2.01 27.45 9.48
N VAL A 201 1.07 26.73 10.11
CA VAL A 201 0.84 25.28 9.80
C VAL A 201 0.47 25.03 8.35
N SER A 202 -0.11 26.02 7.67
CA SER A 202 -0.45 25.93 6.24
C SER A 202 0.77 25.76 5.33
N GLU A 203 1.95 26.16 5.77
CA GLU A 203 3.16 26.06 4.97
C GLU A 203 3.79 24.66 4.98
N TYR A 204 3.54 23.85 5.99
CA TYR A 204 4.08 22.49 6.12
C TYR A 204 3.01 21.40 6.27
N ASN A 205 1.74 21.73 6.50
CA ASN A 205 0.67 20.78 6.33
C ASN A 205 0.51 20.41 4.86
N GLY A 206 0.55 19.14 4.54
CA GLY A 206 0.46 18.72 3.14
C GLY A 206 0.79 17.27 2.91
N THR A 207 0.94 16.95 1.64
CA THR A 207 1.30 15.63 1.13
C THR A 207 2.78 15.62 0.75
N TYR A 208 3.49 14.61 1.21
CA TYR A 208 4.90 14.38 0.96
C TYR A 208 5.05 13.04 0.25
N GLU A 209 5.58 13.05 -0.97
CA GLU A 209 5.78 11.84 -1.77
C GLU A 209 7.26 11.44 -1.78
N PHE A 210 7.48 10.13 -1.79
CA PHE A 210 8.82 9.56 -1.87
C PHE A 210 8.83 8.24 -2.66
N THR A 211 9.98 7.89 -3.14
CA THR A 211 10.29 6.56 -3.69
C THR A 211 11.45 5.94 -2.90
N SER A 212 11.66 4.65 -3.04
CA SER A 212 12.80 3.97 -2.39
C SER A 212 14.17 4.57 -2.76
N THR A 213 14.27 5.22 -3.93
CA THR A 213 15.47 5.90 -4.43
C THR A 213 15.59 7.34 -3.97
N SER A 214 14.52 7.97 -3.47
CA SER A 214 14.53 9.35 -3.00
C SER A 214 15.50 9.53 -1.82
N VAL A 215 16.17 10.67 -1.76
CA VAL A 215 16.99 11.05 -0.59
C VAL A 215 16.10 11.68 0.48
N THR A 216 15.22 12.57 0.05
CA THR A 216 14.21 13.24 0.88
C THR A 216 12.84 13.15 0.21
N PRO A 217 11.74 13.11 0.98
CA PRO A 217 10.42 13.24 0.41
C PRO A 217 10.21 14.65 -0.14
N SER A 218 9.43 14.77 -1.21
CA SER A 218 9.08 16.07 -1.79
C SER A 218 7.63 16.41 -1.46
N ARG A 219 7.37 17.65 -1.08
CA ARG A 219 6.02 18.16 -0.88
C ARG A 219 5.35 18.34 -2.24
N THR A 220 4.24 17.63 -2.47
CA THR A 220 3.55 17.59 -3.76
C THR A 220 2.18 18.28 -3.75
N GLY A 221 1.61 18.56 -2.58
CA GLY A 221 0.28 19.18 -2.54
C GLY A 221 -0.29 19.41 -1.16
N GLY A 222 -1.55 19.83 -1.13
CA GLY A 222 -2.35 19.96 0.08
C GLY A 222 -2.83 18.60 0.61
N LEU A 223 -3.60 18.65 1.69
CA LEU A 223 -4.21 17.45 2.29
C LEU A 223 -5.44 17.04 1.49
N PRO A 224 -5.73 15.76 1.39
CA PRO A 224 -6.99 15.27 0.82
C PRO A 224 -8.18 15.66 1.69
N SER A 225 -9.37 15.72 1.08
CA SER A 225 -10.59 16.20 1.76
C SER A 225 -11.08 15.27 2.88
N ASP A 226 -10.67 14.02 2.85
CA ASP A 226 -11.02 12.97 3.83
C ASP A 226 -10.02 12.84 4.99
N PHE A 227 -9.02 13.72 5.03
CA PHE A 227 -7.92 13.66 6.01
C PHE A 227 -8.02 14.71 7.12
#